data_7d28b1db1d7c19e43bb04c0c6207f754
#
_entry.id   7d28b1db1d7c19e43bb04c0c6207f754
#
_cell.length_a   1.000
_cell.length_b   1.000
_cell.length_c   1.000
_cell.angle_alpha   90.00
_cell.angle_beta   90.00
_cell.angle_gamma   90.00
#
_symmetry.space_group_name_H-M   'P 1'
#
loop_
_entity.id
_entity.type
_entity.pdbx_description
1 polymer ?
#
loop_
_entity_poly.entity_id
_entity_poly.type
_entity_poly.pdbx_seq_one_letter_code
_entity_poly.pdbx_strand_id
1 'polypeptide(L)'
;STKPEVFERGIILTSSSGRSAPALAEHALMFMLSLTYDLPMLMRAQKEHKWAVSREYSEKTGMYRKTVGVIGLGMTGSEVARLVKSFDMKVLAWDRRRKEAQNVDQVYGAENGDNLNELLAQCDYVVLSLELNDQTFHIIDAAQLAAMKKTAFLVNMGRGGLVNEPAMIEALKHG
;
A
#
# COMPACT_ATOMS: atom_id res chain seq x y z
N SER A 1 16.79 0.73 14.11
CA SER A 1 16.40 1.02 15.51
C SER A 1 17.57 1.68 16.21
N THR A 2 17.31 2.76 16.92
CA THR A 2 18.34 3.48 17.70
C THR A 2 18.65 2.67 18.95
N LYS A 3 19.94 2.44 19.22
CA LYS A 3 20.34 1.67 20.41
C LYS A 3 20.01 2.43 21.69
N PRO A 4 19.55 1.75 22.76
CA PRO A 4 19.19 2.38 24.03
C PRO A 4 20.30 3.26 24.63
N GLU A 5 21.57 2.85 24.48
CA GLU A 5 22.73 3.55 25.01
C GLU A 5 22.90 4.99 24.46
N VAL A 6 22.28 5.31 23.31
CA VAL A 6 22.29 6.66 22.74
C VAL A 6 21.52 7.63 23.63
N PHE A 7 20.38 7.17 24.18
CA PHE A 7 19.53 7.98 25.07
C PHE A 7 20.15 8.11 26.47
N GLU A 8 20.80 7.07 26.98
CA GLU A 8 21.49 7.09 28.29
C GLU A 8 22.64 8.09 28.34
N ARG A 9 23.27 8.37 27.20
CA ARG A 9 24.37 9.35 27.09
C ARG A 9 23.92 10.80 26.92
N GLY A 10 22.63 11.09 26.99
CA GLY A 10 22.08 12.44 26.78
C GLY A 10 22.28 12.99 25.37
N ILE A 11 22.49 12.13 24.37
CA ILE A 11 22.67 12.54 22.97
C ILE A 11 21.33 13.01 22.41
N ILE A 12 21.32 14.22 21.87
CA ILE A 12 20.14 14.77 21.17
C ILE A 12 20.04 14.11 19.80
N LEU A 13 18.98 13.29 19.62
CA LEU A 13 18.68 12.65 18.36
C LEU A 13 17.61 13.45 17.61
N THR A 14 17.93 13.90 16.41
CA THR A 14 16.98 14.57 15.51
C THR A 14 16.70 13.69 14.29
N SER A 15 15.52 13.85 13.72
CA SER A 15 15.08 13.12 12.54
C SER A 15 14.56 14.08 11.46
N SER A 16 14.88 13.79 10.21
CA SER A 16 14.32 14.48 9.04
C SER A 16 13.04 13.78 8.56
N SER A 17 12.13 13.49 9.50
CA SER A 17 10.89 12.76 9.21
C SER A 17 10.05 13.50 8.17
N GLY A 18 9.52 12.74 7.19
CA GLY A 18 8.64 13.28 6.14
C GLY A 18 9.35 13.88 4.93
N ARG A 19 10.68 14.14 4.98
CA ARG A 19 11.42 14.72 3.84
C ARG A 19 11.25 13.93 2.54
N SER A 20 11.26 12.61 2.63
CA SER A 20 11.14 11.72 1.47
C SER A 20 9.69 11.27 1.20
N ALA A 21 8.72 11.72 1.98
CA ALA A 21 7.33 11.26 1.86
C ALA A 21 6.73 11.53 0.46
N PRO A 22 6.92 12.71 -0.16
CA PRO A 22 6.42 12.95 -1.52
C PRO A 22 7.00 11.97 -2.54
N ALA A 23 8.31 11.79 -2.57
CA ALA A 23 8.98 10.89 -3.51
C ALA A 23 8.58 9.42 -3.30
N LEU A 24 8.38 8.97 -2.04
CA LEU A 24 7.90 7.64 -1.73
C LEU A 24 6.44 7.45 -2.17
N ALA A 25 5.61 8.46 -2.03
CA ALA A 25 4.22 8.41 -2.49
C ALA A 25 4.13 8.38 -4.03
N GLU A 26 4.95 9.14 -4.73
CA GLU A 26 5.09 9.08 -6.19
C GLU A 26 5.54 7.69 -6.65
N HIS A 27 6.48 7.07 -5.91
CA HIS A 27 6.94 5.72 -6.19
C HIS A 27 5.83 4.67 -6.00
N ALA A 28 5.02 4.79 -4.93
CA ALA A 28 3.84 3.95 -4.75
C ALA A 28 2.86 4.09 -5.92
N LEU A 29 2.58 5.32 -6.34
CA LEU A 29 1.70 5.61 -7.46
C LEU A 29 2.25 5.06 -8.79
N MET A 30 3.56 5.15 -9.01
CA MET A 30 4.24 4.55 -10.16
C MET A 30 4.00 3.03 -10.21
N PHE A 31 4.13 2.32 -9.08
CA PHE A 31 3.83 0.89 -9.02
C PHE A 31 2.36 0.60 -9.30
N MET A 32 1.44 1.36 -8.70
CA MET A 32 0.01 1.21 -8.94
C MET A 32 -0.33 1.36 -10.42
N LEU A 33 0.17 2.41 -11.08
CA LEU A 33 -0.02 2.63 -12.52
C LEU A 33 0.62 1.54 -13.37
N SER A 34 1.84 1.13 -13.05
CA SER A 34 2.57 0.07 -13.76
C SER A 34 1.83 -1.27 -13.72
N LEU A 35 1.27 -1.62 -12.55
CA LEU A 35 0.46 -2.84 -12.39
C LEU A 35 -0.88 -2.73 -13.10
N THR A 36 -1.54 -1.58 -13.01
CA THR A 36 -2.83 -1.32 -13.66
C THR A 36 -2.77 -1.51 -15.17
N TYR A 37 -1.73 -0.97 -15.79
CA TYR A 37 -1.55 -0.99 -17.25
C TYR A 37 -0.62 -2.10 -17.75
N ASP A 38 -0.18 -3.00 -16.85
CA ASP A 38 0.76 -4.08 -17.18
C ASP A 38 1.97 -3.57 -18.00
N LEU A 39 2.64 -2.56 -17.44
CA LEU A 39 3.78 -1.94 -18.11
C LEU A 39 4.85 -2.96 -18.55
N PRO A 40 5.16 -4.03 -17.77
CA PRO A 40 6.10 -5.05 -18.23
C PRO A 40 5.68 -5.74 -19.54
N MET A 41 4.38 -6.00 -19.71
CA MET A 41 3.85 -6.57 -20.97
C MET A 41 4.00 -5.60 -22.13
N LEU A 42 3.66 -4.32 -21.90
CA LEU A 42 3.82 -3.27 -22.92
C LEU A 42 5.27 -3.12 -23.36
N MET A 43 6.22 -3.14 -22.41
CA MET A 43 7.65 -3.06 -22.71
C MET A 43 8.15 -4.28 -23.51
N ARG A 44 7.66 -5.49 -23.18
CA ARG A 44 7.98 -6.70 -23.98
C ARG A 44 7.45 -6.57 -25.39
N ALA A 45 6.19 -6.17 -25.55
CA ALA A 45 5.58 -5.98 -26.88
C ALA A 45 6.30 -4.93 -27.71
N GLN A 46 6.71 -3.81 -27.11
CA GLN A 46 7.52 -2.78 -27.78
C GLN A 46 8.86 -3.36 -28.27
N LYS A 47 9.56 -4.12 -27.44
CA LYS A 47 10.83 -4.76 -27.81
C LYS A 47 10.68 -5.77 -28.94
N GLU A 48 9.53 -6.44 -29.02
CA GLU A 48 9.19 -7.41 -30.06
C GLU A 48 8.55 -6.76 -31.30
N HIS A 49 8.44 -5.43 -31.35
CA HIS A 49 7.75 -4.68 -32.40
C HIS A 49 6.31 -5.14 -32.65
N LYS A 50 5.62 -5.59 -31.58
CA LYS A 50 4.23 -6.05 -31.62
C LYS A 50 3.30 -5.01 -31.05
N TRP A 51 2.18 -4.75 -31.73
CA TRP A 51 1.10 -3.95 -31.17
C TRP A 51 0.32 -4.78 -30.15
N ALA A 52 0.46 -4.45 -28.86
CA ALA A 52 -0.06 -5.23 -27.72
C ALA A 52 -1.51 -4.91 -27.35
N VAL A 53 -2.36 -4.56 -28.30
CA VAL A 53 -3.78 -4.36 -28.03
C VAL A 53 -4.49 -5.72 -28.11
N SER A 54 -4.49 -6.44 -26.99
CA SER A 54 -5.40 -7.58 -26.82
C SER A 54 -6.78 -7.08 -26.34
N ARG A 55 -7.82 -7.89 -26.52
CA ARG A 55 -9.15 -7.63 -25.94
C ARG A 55 -9.05 -7.46 -24.43
N GLU A 56 -8.25 -8.30 -23.78
CA GLU A 56 -7.98 -8.27 -22.35
C GLU A 56 -7.34 -6.94 -21.89
N TYR A 57 -6.44 -6.37 -22.69
CA TYR A 57 -5.86 -5.06 -22.39
C TYR A 57 -6.89 -3.93 -22.56
N SER A 58 -7.73 -3.97 -23.58
CA SER A 58 -8.74 -2.95 -23.83
C SER A 58 -9.89 -2.96 -22.80
N GLU A 59 -10.07 -4.08 -22.09
CA GLU A 59 -11.03 -4.21 -20.99
C GLU A 59 -10.46 -3.73 -19.64
N LYS A 60 -9.16 -3.42 -19.54
CA LYS A 60 -8.56 -2.87 -18.33
C LYS A 60 -9.14 -1.50 -18.01
N THR A 61 -9.77 -1.42 -16.85
CA THR A 61 -10.20 -0.13 -16.30
C THR A 61 -9.04 0.49 -15.51
N GLY A 62 -8.79 1.81 -15.70
CA GLY A 62 -7.77 2.53 -14.94
C GLY A 62 -8.05 2.56 -13.43
N MET A 63 -7.34 3.43 -12.71
CA MET A 63 -7.50 3.61 -11.26
C MET A 63 -8.76 4.41 -10.90
N TYR A 64 -9.40 5.05 -11.86
CA TYR A 64 -10.59 5.88 -11.66
C TYR A 64 -11.70 5.13 -10.93
N ARG A 65 -12.21 5.71 -9.85
CA ARG A 65 -13.26 5.17 -8.96
C ARG A 65 -12.94 3.81 -8.31
N LYS A 66 -11.70 3.35 -8.38
CA LYS A 66 -11.24 2.18 -7.62
C LYS A 66 -11.02 2.54 -6.16
N THR A 67 -10.99 1.53 -5.31
CA THR A 67 -10.74 1.70 -3.88
C THR A 67 -9.28 1.39 -3.55
N VAL A 68 -8.62 2.29 -2.82
CA VAL A 68 -7.29 2.05 -2.26
C VAL A 68 -7.36 2.00 -0.73
N GLY A 69 -6.72 1.00 -0.14
CA GLY A 69 -6.47 0.89 1.29
C GLY A 69 -5.06 1.37 1.62
N VAL A 70 -4.94 2.45 2.37
CA VAL A 70 -3.65 2.96 2.87
C VAL A 70 -3.45 2.46 4.29
N ILE A 71 -2.52 1.53 4.48
CA ILE A 71 -2.25 0.93 5.78
C ILE A 71 -1.11 1.69 6.44
N GLY A 72 -1.47 2.59 7.36
CA GLY A 72 -0.60 3.57 8.03
C GLY A 72 -0.72 4.97 7.44
N LEU A 73 -1.24 5.92 8.23
CA LEU A 73 -1.38 7.34 7.87
C LEU A 73 -0.24 8.20 8.43
N GLY A 74 0.99 7.70 8.38
CA GLY A 74 2.19 8.51 8.60
C GLY A 74 2.38 9.55 7.49
N MET A 75 3.55 10.19 7.43
CA MET A 75 3.86 11.20 6.40
C MET A 75 3.70 10.62 4.98
N THR A 76 4.26 9.43 4.73
CA THR A 76 4.16 8.77 3.42
C THR A 76 2.74 8.35 3.08
N GLY A 77 2.01 7.71 4.01
CA GLY A 77 0.64 7.27 3.74
C GLY A 77 -0.32 8.43 3.51
N SER A 78 -0.14 9.55 4.21
CA SER A 78 -0.93 10.76 3.99
C SER A 78 -0.67 11.38 2.60
N GLU A 79 0.59 11.35 2.12
CA GLU A 79 0.93 11.77 0.76
C GLU A 79 0.38 10.81 -0.30
N VAL A 80 0.41 9.50 -0.08
CA VAL A 80 -0.25 8.52 -0.95
C VAL A 80 -1.74 8.84 -1.05
N ALA A 81 -2.44 9.03 0.08
CA ALA A 81 -3.85 9.37 0.10
C ALA A 81 -4.15 10.64 -0.72
N ARG A 82 -3.33 11.67 -0.57
CA ARG A 82 -3.46 12.92 -1.34
C ARG A 82 -3.31 12.70 -2.85
N LEU A 83 -2.29 11.94 -3.27
CA LEU A 83 -2.03 11.70 -4.69
C LEU A 83 -3.13 10.86 -5.35
N VAL A 84 -3.58 9.79 -4.70
CA VAL A 84 -4.60 8.90 -5.29
C VAL A 84 -5.98 9.56 -5.37
N LYS A 85 -6.26 10.57 -4.53
CA LYS A 85 -7.48 11.39 -4.67
C LYS A 85 -7.55 12.13 -6.00
N SER A 86 -6.40 12.49 -6.61
CA SER A 86 -6.37 13.11 -7.94
C SER A 86 -6.86 12.17 -9.07
N PHE A 87 -6.98 10.88 -8.77
CA PHE A 87 -7.54 9.86 -9.66
C PHE A 87 -9.00 9.52 -9.32
N ASP A 88 -9.68 10.35 -8.53
CA ASP A 88 -11.04 10.10 -8.03
C ASP A 88 -11.20 8.74 -7.33
N MET A 89 -10.14 8.23 -6.71
CA MET A 89 -10.20 6.98 -5.97
C MET A 89 -10.94 7.15 -4.64
N LYS A 90 -11.65 6.09 -4.23
CA LYS A 90 -12.09 5.94 -2.84
C LYS A 90 -10.90 5.56 -1.97
N VAL A 91 -10.62 6.32 -0.92
CA VAL A 91 -9.49 6.10 -0.02
C VAL A 91 -9.99 5.61 1.33
N LEU A 92 -9.67 4.37 1.66
CA LEU A 92 -9.83 3.79 2.99
C LEU A 92 -8.46 3.77 3.66
N ALA A 93 -8.42 3.98 4.96
CA ALA A 93 -7.16 3.92 5.68
C ALA A 93 -7.25 3.08 6.95
N TRP A 94 -6.13 2.45 7.31
CA TRP A 94 -5.94 1.81 8.59
C TRP A 94 -4.90 2.58 9.39
N ASP A 95 -5.30 3.11 10.54
CA ASP A 95 -4.38 3.81 11.44
C ASP A 95 -4.75 3.52 12.90
N ARG A 96 -3.73 3.41 13.77
CA ARG A 96 -3.94 3.10 15.19
C ARG A 96 -4.55 4.26 15.95
N ARG A 97 -4.18 5.50 15.61
CA ARG A 97 -4.45 6.69 16.43
C ARG A 97 -5.45 7.64 15.79
N ARG A 98 -5.49 7.70 14.46
CA ARG A 98 -6.33 8.65 13.73
C ARG A 98 -7.71 8.07 13.52
N LYS A 99 -8.73 8.90 13.70
CA LYS A 99 -10.13 8.57 13.40
C LYS A 99 -10.61 9.22 12.11
N GLU A 100 -9.92 10.27 11.68
CA GLU A 100 -10.14 10.99 10.44
C GLU A 100 -8.81 11.51 9.88
N ALA A 101 -8.76 11.75 8.57
CA ALA A 101 -7.60 12.35 7.91
C ALA A 101 -8.03 13.03 6.62
N GLN A 102 -7.29 14.07 6.22
CA GLN A 102 -7.51 14.73 4.95
C GLN A 102 -7.26 13.76 3.78
N ASN A 103 -8.06 13.84 2.73
CA ASN A 103 -8.01 12.98 1.55
C ASN A 103 -8.30 11.49 1.82
N VAL A 104 -8.95 11.16 2.93
CA VAL A 104 -9.37 9.81 3.30
C VAL A 104 -10.89 9.82 3.50
N ASP A 105 -11.58 8.86 2.87
CA ASP A 105 -13.04 8.78 2.97
C ASP A 105 -13.49 8.08 4.26
N GLN A 106 -12.69 7.13 4.74
CA GLN A 106 -12.96 6.42 5.99
C GLN A 106 -11.66 5.90 6.61
N VAL A 107 -11.50 6.11 7.91
CA VAL A 107 -10.39 5.57 8.70
C VAL A 107 -10.90 4.44 9.58
N TYR A 108 -10.19 3.32 9.54
CA TYR A 108 -10.35 2.14 10.38
C TYR A 108 -9.20 2.04 11.37
N GLY A 109 -9.43 1.47 12.53
CA GLY A 109 -8.39 1.23 13.52
C GLY A 109 -8.76 0.17 14.55
N ALA A 110 -7.79 -0.63 14.95
CA ALA A 110 -7.99 -1.69 15.93
C ALA A 110 -8.51 -1.16 17.28
N GLU A 111 -8.10 0.04 17.68
CA GLU A 111 -8.57 0.69 18.92
C GLU A 111 -10.06 1.10 18.83
N ASN A 112 -10.63 1.18 17.62
CA ASN A 112 -12.06 1.40 17.41
C ASN A 112 -12.87 0.10 17.35
N GLY A 113 -12.23 -1.06 17.45
CA GLY A 113 -12.86 -2.38 17.27
C GLY A 113 -13.04 -2.78 15.81
N ASP A 114 -12.42 -2.06 14.88
CA ASP A 114 -12.52 -2.35 13.45
C ASP A 114 -11.68 -3.59 13.08
N ASN A 115 -12.08 -4.25 11.99
CA ASN A 115 -11.39 -5.41 11.44
C ASN A 115 -10.65 -5.04 10.15
N LEU A 116 -9.33 -5.25 10.13
CA LEU A 116 -8.50 -4.98 8.95
C LEU A 116 -9.00 -5.74 7.72
N ASN A 117 -9.48 -6.97 7.87
CA ASN A 117 -9.99 -7.78 6.76
C ASN A 117 -11.20 -7.14 6.07
N GLU A 118 -12.06 -6.44 6.82
CA GLU A 118 -13.20 -5.72 6.25
C GLU A 118 -12.77 -4.54 5.36
N LEU A 119 -11.68 -3.87 5.73
CA LEU A 119 -11.07 -2.86 4.89
C LEU A 119 -10.47 -3.50 3.64
N LEU A 120 -9.65 -4.55 3.80
CA LEU A 120 -8.94 -5.21 2.70
C LEU A 120 -9.90 -5.79 1.66
N ALA A 121 -11.02 -6.36 2.07
CA ALA A 121 -12.04 -6.91 1.18
C ALA A 121 -12.65 -5.88 0.20
N GLN A 122 -12.60 -4.59 0.54
CA GLN A 122 -13.12 -3.51 -0.30
C GLN A 122 -12.08 -2.99 -1.31
N CYS A 123 -10.79 -3.25 -1.09
CA CYS A 123 -9.70 -2.60 -1.80
C CYS A 123 -9.35 -3.26 -3.13
N ASP A 124 -9.14 -2.45 -4.15
CA ASP A 124 -8.52 -2.84 -5.42
C ASP A 124 -7.00 -2.67 -5.35
N TYR A 125 -6.53 -1.78 -4.48
CA TYR A 125 -5.11 -1.54 -4.18
C TYR A 125 -4.92 -1.46 -2.68
N VAL A 126 -3.83 -2.04 -2.19
CA VAL A 126 -3.41 -1.94 -0.79
C VAL A 126 -1.98 -1.40 -0.76
N VAL A 127 -1.77 -0.29 -0.06
CA VAL A 127 -0.46 0.34 0.08
C VAL A 127 -0.05 0.30 1.54
N LEU A 128 1.04 -0.41 1.84
CA LEU A 128 1.60 -0.48 3.19
C LEU A 128 2.61 0.65 3.37
N SER A 129 2.39 1.51 4.37
CA SER A 129 3.27 2.61 4.75
C SER A 129 3.50 2.69 6.26
N LEU A 130 3.47 1.53 6.91
CA LEU A 130 3.71 1.35 8.34
C LEU A 130 5.20 1.25 8.67
N GLU A 131 5.54 1.62 9.89
CA GLU A 131 6.79 1.22 10.53
C GLU A 131 6.70 -0.25 10.96
N LEU A 132 7.81 -0.99 10.79
CA LEU A 132 7.93 -2.36 11.28
C LEU A 132 8.26 -2.36 12.77
N ASN A 133 7.41 -2.97 13.57
CA ASN A 133 7.58 -3.24 14.99
C ASN A 133 6.80 -4.52 15.37
N ASP A 134 6.82 -4.91 16.64
CA ASP A 134 6.17 -6.15 17.11
C ASP A 134 4.65 -6.19 16.83
N GLN A 135 3.98 -5.04 16.76
CA GLN A 135 2.53 -4.96 16.49
C GLN A 135 2.21 -4.98 14.99
N THR A 136 3.18 -4.64 14.13
CA THR A 136 3.01 -4.57 12.68
C THR A 136 3.73 -5.69 11.93
N PHE A 137 4.52 -6.49 12.66
CA PHE A 137 5.16 -7.68 12.09
C PHE A 137 4.09 -8.63 11.56
N HIS A 138 4.21 -8.98 10.27
CA HIS A 138 3.25 -9.82 9.55
C HIS A 138 1.79 -9.32 9.64
N ILE A 139 1.59 -8.00 9.66
CA ILE A 139 0.24 -7.41 9.65
C ILE A 139 -0.56 -7.87 8.43
N ILE A 140 0.12 -8.24 7.35
CA ILE A 140 -0.44 -8.94 6.20
C ILE A 140 0.05 -10.38 6.24
N ASP A 141 -0.82 -11.25 6.69
CA ASP A 141 -0.62 -12.70 6.80
C ASP A 141 -1.66 -13.44 5.96
N ALA A 142 -1.72 -14.75 6.04
CA ALA A 142 -2.62 -15.62 5.28
C ALA A 142 -4.08 -15.16 5.35
N ALA A 143 -4.57 -14.80 6.54
CA ALA A 143 -5.94 -14.33 6.73
C ALA A 143 -6.23 -12.99 6.03
N GLN A 144 -5.27 -12.06 6.04
CA GLN A 144 -5.36 -10.77 5.38
C GLN A 144 -5.29 -10.93 3.85
N LEU A 145 -4.38 -11.79 3.37
CA LEU A 145 -4.27 -12.12 1.95
C LEU A 145 -5.55 -12.77 1.42
N ALA A 146 -6.12 -13.72 2.17
CA ALA A 146 -7.38 -14.36 1.82
C ALA A 146 -8.58 -13.39 1.81
N ALA A 147 -8.54 -12.32 2.61
CA ALA A 147 -9.59 -11.31 2.64
C ALA A 147 -9.51 -10.31 1.47
N MET A 148 -8.35 -10.16 0.83
CA MET A 148 -8.18 -9.28 -0.33
C MET A 148 -8.96 -9.78 -1.54
N LYS A 149 -9.35 -8.87 -2.43
CA LYS A 149 -9.88 -9.25 -3.74
C LYS A 149 -8.81 -10.02 -4.52
N LYS A 150 -9.19 -11.05 -5.25
CA LYS A 150 -8.26 -11.81 -6.12
C LYS A 150 -7.56 -10.93 -7.17
N THR A 151 -8.16 -9.82 -7.52
CA THR A 151 -7.63 -8.83 -8.47
C THR A 151 -6.90 -7.67 -7.79
N ALA A 152 -6.78 -7.68 -6.47
CA ALA A 152 -6.15 -6.59 -5.74
C ALA A 152 -4.63 -6.57 -5.93
N PHE A 153 -4.07 -5.37 -5.95
CA PHE A 153 -2.63 -5.16 -5.96
C PHE A 153 -2.14 -4.76 -4.56
N LEU A 154 -1.05 -5.38 -4.13
CA LEU A 154 -0.36 -5.06 -2.88
C LEU A 154 0.96 -4.33 -3.18
N VAL A 155 1.10 -3.12 -2.64
CA VAL A 155 2.32 -2.30 -2.75
C VAL A 155 2.90 -2.07 -1.37
N ASN A 156 4.10 -2.58 -1.11
CA ASN A 156 4.75 -2.41 0.19
C ASN A 156 5.81 -1.31 0.13
N MET A 157 5.49 -0.15 0.69
CA MET A 157 6.41 1.00 0.83
C MET A 157 7.08 1.05 2.21
N GLY A 158 6.77 0.09 3.08
CA GLY A 158 7.34 -0.02 4.41
C GLY A 158 8.57 -0.92 4.48
N ARG A 159 8.43 -2.06 5.11
CA ARG A 159 9.50 -3.06 5.31
C ARG A 159 8.98 -4.45 4.93
N GLY A 160 9.88 -5.33 4.47
CA GLY A 160 9.55 -6.72 4.10
C GLY A 160 8.79 -7.47 5.18
N GLY A 161 9.20 -7.34 6.43
CA GLY A 161 8.56 -8.00 7.58
C GLY A 161 7.11 -7.57 7.91
N LEU A 162 6.53 -6.62 7.17
CA LEU A 162 5.10 -6.31 7.26
C LEU A 162 4.24 -7.38 6.59
N VAL A 163 4.80 -8.14 5.67
CA VAL A 163 4.11 -9.19 4.93
C VAL A 163 4.73 -10.54 5.30
N ASN A 164 3.91 -11.52 5.59
CA ASN A 164 4.35 -12.91 5.71
C ASN A 164 4.64 -13.45 4.30
N GLU A 165 5.93 -13.47 3.92
CA GLU A 165 6.36 -13.86 2.58
C GLU A 165 5.96 -15.29 2.20
N PRO A 166 6.14 -16.33 3.06
CA PRO A 166 5.61 -17.66 2.80
C PRO A 166 4.11 -17.69 2.51
N ALA A 167 3.31 -16.99 3.31
CA ALA A 167 1.86 -16.91 3.09
C ALA A 167 1.51 -16.20 1.77
N MET A 168 2.24 -15.14 1.43
CA MET A 168 2.07 -14.43 0.16
C MET A 168 2.40 -15.33 -1.03
N ILE A 169 3.49 -16.11 -0.96
CA ILE A 169 3.86 -17.07 -2.02
C ILE A 169 2.73 -18.09 -2.24
N GLU A 170 2.17 -18.63 -1.16
CA GLU A 170 1.05 -19.59 -1.27
C GLU A 170 -0.21 -18.93 -1.84
N ALA A 171 -0.55 -17.71 -1.40
CA ALA A 171 -1.68 -16.97 -1.95
C ALA A 171 -1.53 -16.72 -3.47
N LEU A 172 -0.34 -16.34 -3.93
CA LEU A 172 -0.06 -16.08 -5.35
C LEU A 172 -0.08 -17.36 -6.22
N LYS A 173 0.20 -18.55 -5.63
CA LYS A 173 0.10 -19.84 -6.36
C LYS A 173 -1.35 -20.29 -6.57
N HIS A 174 -2.24 -19.91 -5.67
CA HIS A 174 -3.63 -20.37 -5.68
C HIS A 174 -4.62 -19.32 -6.22
N GLY A 175 -4.18 -18.12 -6.55
CA GLY A 175 -4.95 -17.04 -7.19
C GLY A 175 -5.81 -16.27 -6.21
#